data_7b070c56ecbe23ddcf8838c1df763ffb
#
_entry.id   7b070c56ecbe23ddcf8838c1df763ffb
#
_cell.length_a   1.000
_cell.length_b   1.000
_cell.length_c   1.000
_cell.angle_alpha   90.00
_cell.angle_beta   90.00
_cell.angle_gamma   90.00
#
_symmetry.space_group_name_H-M   'P 1'
#
loop_
_entity.id
_entity.type
_entity.pdbx_description
1 polymer ?
#
loop_
_entity_poly.entity_id
_entity_poly.type
_entity_poly.pdbx_seq_one_letter_code
_entity_poly.pdbx_strand_id
1 'polypeptide(L)'
;MVKYQIVMVRRGESEWNKLNKFCGWHDAELSQQGVEEAHSAGKALKEANFHFDLAHTSVLTRAHKTLNAILEEIDQKDIPVYKTWRLNERHYGGLTGLNKAETAQKHGEEQVKIWRRSFDIPPPPMDKSNPHYKEILEDPRYADGPSKEEFPMFESLKLTIERTLPYWNDTIVPQIKEGKKILIAAHGNSLRGIVKHLDSMSDEAIMGLNLPTGIPFV
;
A
#
# COMPACT_ATOMS: atom_id res chain seq x y z
N MET A 1 -21.54 21.38 -11.88
CA MET A 1 -20.74 20.16 -12.05
C MET A 1 -20.34 19.68 -10.66
N VAL A 2 -20.79 18.50 -10.23
CA VAL A 2 -20.43 17.94 -8.93
C VAL A 2 -18.94 17.55 -9.01
N LYS A 3 -18.11 18.15 -8.17
CA LYS A 3 -16.70 17.74 -8.06
C LYS A 3 -16.56 16.67 -6.98
N TYR A 4 -16.13 15.50 -7.38
CA TYR A 4 -15.73 14.47 -6.43
C TYR A 4 -14.26 14.68 -6.05
N GLN A 5 -13.94 14.47 -4.78
CA GLN A 5 -12.59 14.66 -4.26
C GLN A 5 -12.19 13.48 -3.38
N ILE A 6 -11.01 12.97 -3.62
CA ILE A 6 -10.42 11.91 -2.83
C ILE A 6 -8.97 12.28 -2.51
N VAL A 7 -8.55 12.04 -1.29
CA VAL A 7 -7.17 12.26 -0.87
C VAL A 7 -6.52 10.91 -0.61
N MET A 8 -5.34 10.72 -1.17
CA MET A 8 -4.53 9.52 -1.00
C MET A 8 -3.19 9.86 -0.36
N VAL A 9 -2.71 9.00 0.53
CA VAL A 9 -1.42 9.16 1.21
C VAL A 9 -0.72 7.80 1.21
N ARG A 10 0.52 7.76 0.71
CA ARG A 10 1.36 6.60 0.90
C ARG A 10 1.84 6.59 2.35
N ARG A 11 1.75 5.45 3.02
CA ARG A 11 2.17 5.28 4.41
C ARG A 11 3.62 5.76 4.62
N GLY A 12 3.97 6.12 5.84
CA GLY A 12 5.31 6.55 6.22
C GLY A 12 6.36 5.45 6.09
N GLU A 13 7.64 5.82 6.19
CA GLU A 13 8.76 4.88 6.14
C GLU A 13 8.58 3.76 7.18
N SER A 14 8.80 2.51 6.79
CA SER A 14 8.81 1.37 7.71
C SER A 14 10.23 1.05 8.18
N GLU A 15 10.33 0.28 9.28
CA GLU A 15 11.62 -0.24 9.76
C GLU A 15 12.37 -1.03 8.68
N TRP A 16 11.64 -1.79 7.85
CA TRP A 16 12.25 -2.56 6.77
C TRP A 16 12.65 -1.71 5.56
N ASN A 17 11.99 -0.58 5.31
CA ASN A 17 12.50 0.41 4.35
C ASN A 17 13.85 0.95 4.81
N LYS A 18 13.96 1.29 6.09
CA LYS A 18 15.20 1.77 6.70
C LYS A 18 16.33 0.74 6.60
N LEU A 19 16.01 -0.55 6.75
CA LEU A 19 16.97 -1.65 6.62
C LEU A 19 17.20 -2.09 5.17
N ASN A 20 16.56 -1.45 4.20
CA ASN A 20 16.63 -1.77 2.78
C ASN A 20 16.24 -3.22 2.46
N LYS A 21 15.18 -3.71 3.11
CA LYS A 21 14.65 -5.07 2.91
C LYS A 21 13.37 -5.06 2.10
N PHE A 22 13.16 -6.14 1.35
CA PHE A 22 11.86 -6.40 0.71
C PHE A 22 10.82 -6.72 1.78
N CYS A 23 9.78 -5.90 1.89
CA CYS A 23 8.77 -6.03 2.94
C CYS A 23 7.49 -6.74 2.48
N GLY A 24 6.81 -6.19 1.51
CA GLY A 24 5.55 -6.76 0.98
C GLY A 24 4.49 -6.94 2.07
N TRP A 25 4.08 -8.17 2.29
CA TRP A 25 3.05 -8.53 3.27
C TRP A 25 3.58 -8.84 4.67
N HIS A 26 4.89 -8.79 4.88
CA HIS A 26 5.42 -8.80 6.24
C HIS A 26 4.94 -7.54 6.98
N ASP A 27 4.53 -7.69 8.23
CA ASP A 27 3.94 -6.61 9.01
C ASP A 27 5.01 -5.79 9.75
N ALA A 28 5.81 -5.05 8.99
CA ALA A 28 6.79 -4.15 9.58
C ALA A 28 6.14 -2.90 10.17
N GLU A 29 6.66 -2.44 11.30
CA GLU A 29 6.24 -1.19 11.95
C GLU A 29 6.78 0.04 11.19
N LEU A 30 6.18 1.20 11.46
CA LEU A 30 6.75 2.48 11.03
C LEU A 30 8.07 2.73 11.76
N SER A 31 9.05 3.27 11.04
CA SER A 31 10.23 3.85 11.67
C SER A 31 9.87 5.15 12.38
N GLN A 32 10.79 5.69 13.19
CA GLN A 32 10.59 7.01 13.82
C GLN A 32 10.31 8.08 12.75
N GLN A 33 11.09 8.07 11.67
CA GLN A 33 10.86 8.98 10.54
C GLN A 33 9.48 8.77 9.91
N GLY A 34 9.02 7.54 9.78
CA GLY A 34 7.70 7.22 9.24
C GLY A 34 6.56 7.78 10.09
N VAL A 35 6.70 7.74 11.41
CA VAL A 35 5.75 8.36 12.35
C VAL A 35 5.71 9.88 12.14
N GLU A 36 6.87 10.50 12.03
CA GLU A 36 6.98 11.96 11.79
C GLU A 36 6.34 12.34 10.44
N GLU A 37 6.59 11.55 9.40
CA GLU A 37 5.98 11.75 8.08
C GLU A 37 4.44 11.66 8.15
N ALA A 38 3.92 10.71 8.91
CA ALA A 38 2.47 10.55 9.09
C ALA A 38 1.84 11.77 9.78
N HIS A 39 2.44 12.26 10.84
CA HIS A 39 1.98 13.47 11.52
C HIS A 39 2.10 14.71 10.63
N SER A 40 3.15 14.83 9.84
CA SER A 40 3.33 15.94 8.88
C SER A 40 2.24 15.93 7.80
N ALA A 41 1.89 14.75 7.30
CA ALA A 41 0.79 14.59 6.35
C ALA A 41 -0.54 15.09 6.96
N GLY A 42 -0.81 14.71 8.21
CA GLY A 42 -2.00 15.17 8.92
C GLY A 42 -2.03 16.69 9.11
N LYS A 43 -0.90 17.28 9.48
CA LYS A 43 -0.79 18.74 9.63
C LYS A 43 -1.06 19.49 8.32
N ALA A 44 -0.53 18.97 7.21
CA ALA A 44 -0.76 19.54 5.89
C ALA A 44 -2.25 19.51 5.52
N LEU A 45 -2.93 18.39 5.79
CA LEU A 45 -4.36 18.25 5.54
C LEU A 45 -5.21 19.16 6.44
N LYS A 46 -4.80 19.35 7.69
CA LYS A 46 -5.45 20.27 8.61
C LYS A 46 -5.35 21.72 8.13
N GLU A 47 -4.16 22.15 7.74
CA GLU A 47 -3.93 23.51 7.19
C GLU A 47 -4.75 23.78 5.92
N ALA A 48 -4.94 22.75 5.10
CA ALA A 48 -5.75 22.83 3.88
C ALA A 48 -7.26 22.66 4.13
N ASN A 49 -7.67 22.51 5.38
CA ASN A 49 -9.08 22.36 5.81
C ASN A 49 -9.80 21.16 5.18
N PHE A 50 -9.10 20.02 5.03
CA PHE A 50 -9.74 18.79 4.57
C PHE A 50 -10.57 18.14 5.68
N HIS A 51 -11.81 17.77 5.33
CA HIS A 51 -12.71 16.99 6.17
C HIS A 51 -13.11 15.72 5.44
N PHE A 52 -13.15 14.60 6.15
CA PHE A 52 -13.46 13.30 5.59
C PHE A 52 -14.67 12.67 6.26
N ASP A 53 -15.47 11.97 5.47
CA ASP A 53 -16.62 11.19 5.98
C ASP A 53 -16.20 9.79 6.40
N LEU A 54 -15.18 9.24 5.75
CA LEU A 54 -14.65 7.90 6.02
C LEU A 54 -13.24 7.75 5.46
N ALA A 55 -12.56 6.67 5.87
CA ALA A 55 -11.21 6.36 5.40
C ALA A 55 -11.06 4.86 5.10
N HIS A 56 -10.19 4.56 4.16
CA HIS A 56 -9.78 3.20 3.81
C HIS A 56 -8.29 3.03 4.00
N THR A 57 -7.88 1.84 4.43
CA THR A 57 -6.47 1.49 4.62
C THR A 57 -6.27 -0.01 4.45
N SER A 58 -5.03 -0.47 4.42
CA SER A 58 -4.73 -1.89 4.40
C SER A 58 -4.78 -2.51 5.80
N VAL A 59 -4.65 -3.84 5.86
CA VAL A 59 -4.54 -4.55 7.13
C VAL A 59 -3.13 -4.50 7.73
N LEU A 60 -2.15 -3.98 7.00
CA LEU A 60 -0.78 -3.88 7.46
C LEU A 60 -0.61 -2.69 8.42
N THR A 61 0.06 -2.94 9.54
CA THR A 61 0.20 -1.99 10.65
C THR A 61 0.74 -0.63 10.21
N ARG A 62 1.76 -0.61 9.36
CA ARG A 62 2.38 0.65 8.90
C ARG A 62 1.41 1.56 8.15
N ALA A 63 0.40 1.00 7.50
CA ALA A 63 -0.60 1.79 6.81
C ALA A 63 -1.66 2.34 7.77
N HIS A 64 -2.25 1.49 8.59
CA HIS A 64 -3.31 1.99 9.50
C HIS A 64 -2.74 2.84 10.64
N LYS A 65 -1.48 2.67 11.04
CA LYS A 65 -0.84 3.60 11.98
C LYS A 65 -0.57 4.97 11.34
N THR A 66 -0.21 5.00 10.07
CA THR A 66 -0.12 6.26 9.32
C THR A 66 -1.48 6.96 9.31
N LEU A 67 -2.54 6.23 9.01
CA LEU A 67 -3.90 6.78 9.02
C LEU A 67 -4.29 7.31 10.40
N ASN A 68 -4.03 6.56 11.46
CA ASN A 68 -4.34 6.98 12.82
C ASN A 68 -3.65 8.30 13.20
N ALA A 69 -2.38 8.46 12.83
CA ALA A 69 -1.64 9.69 13.06
C ALA A 69 -2.24 10.88 12.29
N ILE A 70 -2.65 10.66 11.05
CA ILE A 70 -3.33 11.68 10.25
C ILE A 70 -4.65 12.09 10.91
N LEU A 71 -5.49 11.13 11.27
CA LEU A 71 -6.79 11.40 11.89
C LEU A 71 -6.66 12.12 13.21
N GLU A 72 -5.63 11.83 13.98
CA GLU A 72 -5.30 12.55 15.21
C GLU A 72 -4.99 14.02 14.93
N GLU A 73 -4.13 14.30 13.96
CA GLU A 73 -3.73 15.67 13.60
C GLU A 73 -4.90 16.51 13.07
N ILE A 74 -5.84 15.91 12.34
CA ILE A 74 -7.00 16.63 11.78
C ILE A 74 -8.22 16.63 12.71
N ASP A 75 -8.12 16.03 13.91
CA ASP A 75 -9.20 15.91 14.89
C ASP A 75 -10.46 15.19 14.35
N GLN A 76 -10.25 14.12 13.56
CA GLN A 76 -11.33 13.35 12.93
C GLN A 76 -11.22 11.84 13.24
N LYS A 77 -10.92 11.49 14.48
CA LYS A 77 -10.76 10.08 14.90
C LYS A 77 -12.06 9.28 14.89
N ASP A 78 -13.20 9.95 14.88
CA ASP A 78 -14.51 9.31 14.99
C ASP A 78 -15.09 8.83 13.66
N ILE A 79 -14.43 9.12 12.55
CA ILE A 79 -14.91 8.67 11.23
C ILE A 79 -14.72 7.16 11.07
N PRO A 80 -15.61 6.48 10.30
CA PRO A 80 -15.43 5.08 10.01
C PRO A 80 -14.12 4.80 9.27
N VAL A 81 -13.41 3.76 9.69
CA VAL A 81 -12.16 3.29 9.05
C VAL A 81 -12.35 1.85 8.60
N TYR A 82 -12.14 1.61 7.32
CA TYR A 82 -12.25 0.29 6.70
C TYR A 82 -10.88 -0.24 6.34
N LYS A 83 -10.53 -1.42 6.87
CA LYS A 83 -9.27 -2.12 6.59
C LYS A 83 -9.52 -3.25 5.61
N THR A 84 -8.70 -3.36 4.59
CA THR A 84 -8.82 -4.44 3.60
C THR A 84 -7.46 -4.90 3.11
N TRP A 85 -7.31 -6.22 2.94
CA TRP A 85 -6.11 -6.80 2.33
C TRP A 85 -5.93 -6.35 0.87
N ARG A 86 -7.01 -5.95 0.21
CA ARG A 86 -6.95 -5.50 -1.20
C ARG A 86 -6.20 -4.19 -1.37
N LEU A 87 -5.98 -3.45 -0.29
CA LEU A 87 -5.11 -2.27 -0.30
C LEU A 87 -3.69 -2.55 0.22
N ASN A 88 -3.35 -3.80 0.51
CA ASN A 88 -2.00 -4.19 0.91
C ASN A 88 -0.95 -3.80 -0.13
N GLU A 89 0.30 -3.74 0.32
CA GLU A 89 1.45 -3.62 -0.57
C GLU A 89 1.56 -4.86 -1.47
N ARG A 90 2.29 -4.73 -2.56
CA ARG A 90 2.66 -5.83 -3.44
C ARG A 90 3.36 -6.93 -2.65
N HIS A 91 3.00 -8.18 -2.91
CA HIS A 91 3.64 -9.34 -2.28
C HIS A 91 4.95 -9.67 -3.00
N TYR A 92 6.06 -9.53 -2.31
CA TYR A 92 7.38 -9.76 -2.90
C TYR A 92 7.83 -11.23 -2.91
N GLY A 93 6.94 -12.16 -2.54
CA GLY A 93 7.21 -13.59 -2.66
C GLY A 93 8.43 -14.04 -1.88
N GLY A 94 9.26 -14.86 -2.53
CA GLY A 94 10.48 -15.40 -1.94
C GLY A 94 11.54 -14.36 -1.62
N LEU A 95 11.41 -13.12 -2.11
CA LEU A 95 12.33 -12.03 -1.77
C LEU A 95 12.04 -11.41 -0.40
N THR A 96 10.88 -11.70 0.20
CA THR A 96 10.48 -11.14 1.49
C THR A 96 11.52 -11.37 2.56
N GLY A 97 11.98 -10.30 3.20
CA GLY A 97 12.99 -10.33 4.26
C GLY A 97 14.44 -10.22 3.76
N LEU A 98 14.66 -10.33 2.45
CA LEU A 98 16.00 -10.20 1.89
C LEU A 98 16.40 -8.73 1.77
N ASN A 99 17.68 -8.45 2.04
CA ASN A 99 18.25 -7.12 1.77
C ASN A 99 18.37 -6.90 0.27
N LYS A 100 17.95 -5.74 -0.19
CA LYS A 100 17.91 -5.44 -1.64
C LYS A 100 19.28 -5.41 -2.27
N ALA A 101 20.28 -4.84 -1.58
CA ALA A 101 21.65 -4.77 -2.09
C ALA A 101 22.32 -6.15 -2.14
N GLU A 102 22.14 -6.97 -1.09
CA GLU A 102 22.66 -8.33 -1.05
C GLU A 102 22.00 -9.22 -2.13
N THR A 103 20.71 -9.03 -2.37
CA THR A 103 19.97 -9.73 -3.43
C THR A 103 20.55 -9.35 -4.81
N ALA A 104 20.86 -8.07 -5.02
CA ALA A 104 21.48 -7.60 -6.26
C ALA A 104 22.89 -8.18 -6.46
N GLN A 105 23.67 -8.34 -5.38
CA GLN A 105 24.97 -9.01 -5.46
C GLN A 105 24.86 -10.47 -5.85
N LYS A 106 23.85 -11.18 -5.34
CA LYS A 106 23.62 -12.61 -5.59
C LYS A 106 23.05 -12.89 -6.97
N HIS A 107 22.05 -12.11 -7.41
CA HIS A 107 21.29 -12.36 -8.64
C HIS A 107 21.61 -11.38 -9.78
N GLY A 108 22.42 -10.36 -9.52
CA GLY A 108 22.71 -9.26 -10.44
C GLY A 108 21.71 -8.11 -10.30
N GLU A 109 22.20 -6.90 -10.51
CA GLU A 109 21.38 -5.68 -10.41
C GLU A 109 20.24 -5.66 -11.42
N GLU A 110 20.50 -6.16 -12.63
CA GLU A 110 19.52 -6.19 -13.71
C GLU A 110 18.32 -7.09 -13.36
N GLN A 111 18.59 -8.29 -12.82
CA GLN A 111 17.52 -9.21 -12.42
C GLN A 111 16.68 -8.62 -11.27
N VAL A 112 17.31 -8.00 -10.27
CA VAL A 112 16.59 -7.36 -9.16
C VAL A 112 15.77 -6.18 -9.66
N LYS A 113 16.30 -5.40 -10.60
CA LYS A 113 15.57 -4.31 -11.24
C LYS A 113 14.32 -4.82 -11.96
N ILE A 114 14.43 -5.94 -12.69
CA ILE A 114 13.28 -6.58 -13.33
C ILE A 114 12.22 -6.97 -12.29
N TRP A 115 12.60 -7.65 -11.21
CA TRP A 115 11.66 -8.03 -10.15
C TRP A 115 10.99 -6.83 -9.47
N ARG A 116 11.70 -5.72 -9.33
CA ARG A 116 11.20 -4.52 -8.63
C ARG A 116 10.40 -3.58 -9.53
N ARG A 117 10.72 -3.51 -10.79
CA ARG A 117 10.28 -2.43 -11.68
C ARG A 117 9.47 -2.89 -12.89
N SER A 118 9.50 -4.15 -13.27
CA SER A 118 8.67 -4.63 -14.38
C SER A 118 7.18 -4.61 -13.98
N PHE A 119 6.34 -4.49 -14.99
CA PHE A 119 4.89 -4.47 -14.79
C PHE A 119 4.34 -5.87 -14.50
N ASP A 120 4.74 -6.88 -15.27
CA ASP A 120 4.13 -8.21 -15.28
C ASP A 120 5.05 -9.37 -14.89
N ILE A 121 6.33 -9.13 -14.65
CA ILE A 121 7.26 -10.18 -14.23
C ILE A 121 7.28 -10.28 -12.72
N PRO A 122 6.80 -11.40 -12.14
CA PRO A 122 6.76 -11.55 -10.69
C PRO A 122 8.12 -11.93 -10.10
N PRO A 123 8.32 -11.69 -8.80
CA PRO A 123 9.46 -12.28 -8.09
C PRO A 123 9.26 -13.80 -7.93
N PRO A 124 10.30 -14.53 -7.48
CA PRO A 124 10.15 -15.94 -7.13
C PRO A 124 9.05 -16.13 -6.07
N PRO A 125 8.29 -17.23 -6.12
CA PRO A 125 7.25 -17.47 -5.12
C PRO A 125 7.84 -17.69 -3.73
N MET A 126 7.10 -17.30 -2.70
CA MET A 126 7.40 -17.60 -1.32
C MET A 126 7.11 -19.08 -1.07
N ASP A 127 8.03 -19.78 -0.43
CA ASP A 127 7.85 -21.16 -0.03
C ASP A 127 8.15 -21.35 1.46
N LYS A 128 8.01 -22.59 1.93
CA LYS A 128 8.19 -22.94 3.35
C LYS A 128 9.60 -22.68 3.89
N SER A 129 10.59 -22.51 3.01
CA SER A 129 11.97 -22.20 3.42
C SER A 129 12.13 -20.73 3.83
N ASN A 130 11.21 -19.86 3.42
CA ASN A 130 11.26 -18.46 3.81
C ASN A 130 10.82 -18.33 5.28
N PRO A 131 11.63 -17.66 6.14
CA PRO A 131 11.29 -17.51 7.57
C PRO A 131 9.95 -16.80 7.82
N HIS A 132 9.45 -16.03 6.86
CA HIS A 132 8.21 -15.27 6.98
C HIS A 132 6.99 -15.97 6.39
N TYR A 133 7.16 -17.16 5.80
CA TYR A 133 6.10 -17.92 5.17
C TYR A 133 4.93 -18.18 6.13
N LYS A 134 5.24 -18.78 7.26
CA LYS A 134 4.23 -19.17 8.24
C LYS A 134 3.55 -17.95 8.87
N GLU A 135 4.32 -16.94 9.26
CA GLU A 135 3.77 -15.75 9.91
C GLU A 135 2.78 -15.01 9.00
N ILE A 136 3.03 -14.97 7.69
CA ILE A 136 2.15 -14.29 6.74
C ILE A 136 0.90 -15.12 6.46
N LEU A 137 1.06 -16.41 6.16
CA LEU A 137 -0.07 -17.27 5.80
C LEU A 137 -1.02 -17.55 6.97
N GLU A 138 -0.52 -17.59 8.19
CA GLU A 138 -1.31 -17.89 9.39
C GLU A 138 -1.72 -16.64 10.17
N ASP A 139 -1.48 -15.45 9.63
CA ASP A 139 -1.83 -14.19 10.30
C ASP A 139 -3.36 -14.07 10.43
N PRO A 140 -3.89 -13.88 11.66
CA PRO A 140 -5.33 -13.73 11.88
C PRO A 140 -5.99 -12.55 11.13
N ARG A 141 -5.20 -11.58 10.66
CA ARG A 141 -5.71 -10.47 9.84
C ARG A 141 -6.35 -10.92 8.54
N TYR A 142 -6.01 -12.11 8.06
CA TYR A 142 -6.52 -12.67 6.83
C TYR A 142 -7.65 -13.69 7.05
N ALA A 143 -8.25 -13.70 8.23
CA ALA A 143 -9.38 -14.58 8.55
C ALA A 143 -10.57 -14.34 7.61
N ASP A 144 -10.82 -13.09 7.24
CA ASP A 144 -11.92 -12.69 6.36
C ASP A 144 -11.53 -12.57 4.87
N GLY A 145 -10.32 -12.98 4.52
CA GLY A 145 -9.80 -12.95 3.16
C GLY A 145 -8.34 -12.54 3.11
N PRO A 146 -7.63 -12.86 2.05
CA PRO A 146 -8.12 -13.62 0.89
C PRO A 146 -8.39 -15.09 1.20
N SER A 147 -9.16 -15.78 0.35
CA SER A 147 -9.35 -17.23 0.48
C SER A 147 -8.01 -17.94 0.29
N LYS A 148 -7.95 -19.23 0.65
CA LYS A 148 -6.71 -20.01 0.48
C LYS A 148 -6.27 -20.07 -0.98
N GLU A 149 -7.20 -20.14 -1.88
CA GLU A 149 -6.95 -20.18 -3.33
C GLU A 149 -6.47 -18.81 -3.87
N GLU A 150 -6.97 -17.72 -3.30
CA GLU A 150 -6.58 -16.37 -3.68
C GLU A 150 -5.34 -15.85 -2.98
N PHE A 151 -4.89 -16.53 -1.90
CA PHE A 151 -3.76 -16.05 -1.10
C PHE A 151 -2.48 -16.05 -1.94
N PRO A 152 -1.87 -14.85 -2.17
CA PRO A 152 -0.73 -14.77 -3.07
C PRO A 152 0.53 -15.36 -2.45
N MET A 153 1.32 -16.04 -3.28
CA MET A 153 2.69 -16.45 -2.94
C MET A 153 3.72 -15.53 -3.58
N PHE A 154 3.29 -14.68 -4.48
CA PHE A 154 4.05 -13.64 -5.17
C PHE A 154 3.09 -12.70 -5.88
N GLU A 155 3.52 -11.50 -6.17
CA GLU A 155 2.77 -10.60 -7.05
C GLU A 155 3.71 -9.80 -7.96
N SER A 156 3.30 -9.64 -9.22
CA SER A 156 3.78 -8.56 -10.08
C SER A 156 2.98 -7.30 -9.76
N LEU A 157 3.38 -6.16 -10.30
CA LEU A 157 2.56 -4.93 -10.20
C LEU A 157 1.18 -5.15 -10.83
N LYS A 158 1.13 -5.84 -11.98
CA LYS A 158 -0.12 -6.20 -12.65
C LYS A 158 -1.06 -6.97 -11.73
N LEU A 159 -0.57 -8.00 -11.05
CA LEU A 159 -1.38 -8.81 -10.11
C LEU A 159 -1.86 -7.98 -8.91
N THR A 160 -1.01 -7.10 -8.39
CA THR A 160 -1.39 -6.19 -7.31
C THR A 160 -2.55 -5.28 -7.73
N ILE A 161 -2.47 -4.71 -8.93
CA ILE A 161 -3.53 -3.87 -9.49
C ILE A 161 -4.83 -4.66 -9.67
N GLU A 162 -4.75 -5.87 -10.20
CA GLU A 162 -5.91 -6.74 -10.45
C GLU A 162 -6.70 -7.05 -9.18
N ARG A 163 -6.04 -7.19 -8.03
CA ARG A 163 -6.76 -7.44 -6.76
C ARG A 163 -7.17 -6.16 -6.03
N THR A 164 -6.57 -5.03 -6.36
CA THR A 164 -6.90 -3.73 -5.77
C THR A 164 -8.14 -3.11 -6.43
N LEU A 165 -8.24 -3.16 -7.75
CA LEU A 165 -9.31 -2.49 -8.50
C LEU A 165 -10.73 -2.96 -8.19
N PRO A 166 -11.01 -4.24 -7.91
CA PRO A 166 -12.36 -4.64 -7.49
C PRO A 166 -12.85 -3.90 -6.25
N TYR A 167 -11.99 -3.70 -5.27
CA TYR A 167 -12.32 -2.91 -4.08
C TYR A 167 -12.58 -1.45 -4.41
N TRP A 168 -11.75 -0.87 -5.27
CA TRP A 168 -11.95 0.49 -5.76
C TRP A 168 -13.31 0.62 -6.45
N ASN A 169 -13.59 -0.24 -7.41
CA ASN A 169 -14.81 -0.16 -8.22
C ASN A 169 -16.09 -0.49 -7.44
N ASP A 170 -16.04 -1.49 -6.56
CA ASP A 170 -17.23 -2.04 -5.90
C ASP A 170 -17.54 -1.40 -4.55
N THR A 171 -16.55 -0.83 -3.88
CA THR A 171 -16.69 -0.23 -2.55
C THR A 171 -16.46 1.28 -2.56
N ILE A 172 -15.32 1.73 -3.06
CA ILE A 172 -14.94 3.15 -2.96
C ILE A 172 -15.73 4.02 -3.94
N VAL A 173 -15.82 3.62 -5.20
CA VAL A 173 -16.55 4.40 -6.22
C VAL A 173 -18.01 4.66 -5.85
N PRO A 174 -18.80 3.67 -5.38
CA PRO A 174 -20.15 3.94 -4.90
C PRO A 174 -20.23 4.97 -3.79
N GLN A 175 -19.28 4.95 -2.85
CA GLN A 175 -19.23 5.92 -1.75
C GLN A 175 -18.93 7.34 -2.29
N ILE A 176 -18.03 7.46 -3.26
CA ILE A 176 -17.74 8.74 -3.93
C ILE A 176 -18.99 9.28 -4.60
N LYS A 177 -19.74 8.42 -5.30
CA LYS A 177 -20.99 8.79 -5.99
C LYS A 177 -22.09 9.24 -5.03
N GLU A 178 -22.06 8.75 -3.79
CA GLU A 178 -22.96 9.20 -2.72
C GLU A 178 -22.53 10.55 -2.14
N GLY A 179 -21.45 11.13 -2.60
CA GLY A 179 -20.94 12.42 -2.14
C GLY A 179 -20.01 12.33 -0.93
N LYS A 180 -19.56 11.14 -0.54
CA LYS A 180 -18.65 10.96 0.59
C LYS A 180 -17.26 11.51 0.26
N LYS A 181 -16.68 12.18 1.25
CA LYS A 181 -15.29 12.65 1.20
C LYS A 181 -14.39 11.58 1.81
N ILE A 182 -13.46 11.06 1.00
CA ILE A 182 -12.72 9.83 1.32
C ILE A 182 -11.23 10.10 1.44
N LEU A 183 -10.62 9.54 2.50
CA LEU A 183 -9.18 9.45 2.69
C LEU A 183 -8.73 8.01 2.52
N ILE A 184 -7.68 7.78 1.73
CA ILE A 184 -7.05 6.46 1.58
C ILE A 184 -5.60 6.58 2.04
N ALA A 185 -5.21 5.79 3.04
CA ALA A 185 -3.82 5.61 3.45
C ALA A 185 -3.42 4.17 3.15
N ALA A 186 -2.51 3.99 2.20
CA ALA A 186 -2.12 2.68 1.72
C ALA A 186 -0.65 2.65 1.28
N HIS A 187 -0.32 1.80 0.33
CA HIS A 187 1.05 1.51 -0.06
C HIS A 187 1.37 2.00 -1.46
N GLY A 188 2.66 2.11 -1.77
CA GLY A 188 3.10 2.61 -3.07
C GLY A 188 2.48 1.87 -4.24
N ASN A 189 2.48 0.54 -4.21
CA ASN A 189 1.98 -0.25 -5.35
C ASN A 189 0.45 -0.31 -5.43
N SER A 190 -0.27 -0.42 -4.31
CA SER A 190 -1.73 -0.39 -4.33
C SER A 190 -2.26 0.98 -4.79
N LEU A 191 -1.67 2.06 -4.32
CA LEU A 191 -2.04 3.42 -4.76
C LEU A 191 -1.69 3.66 -6.22
N ARG A 192 -0.55 3.15 -6.71
CA ARG A 192 -0.19 3.22 -8.13
C ARG A 192 -1.25 2.57 -9.00
N GLY A 193 -1.83 1.46 -8.56
CA GLY A 193 -2.92 0.81 -9.27
C GLY A 193 -4.14 1.71 -9.44
N ILE A 194 -4.52 2.40 -8.38
CA ILE A 194 -5.65 3.34 -8.40
C ILE A 194 -5.33 4.53 -9.32
N VAL A 195 -4.15 5.12 -9.18
CA VAL A 195 -3.73 6.27 -10.02
C VAL A 195 -3.67 5.87 -11.49
N LYS A 196 -3.10 4.70 -11.81
CA LYS A 196 -3.06 4.19 -13.19
C LYS A 196 -4.45 4.12 -13.80
N HIS A 197 -5.40 3.61 -13.03
CA HIS A 197 -6.80 3.49 -13.48
C HIS A 197 -7.45 4.86 -13.69
N LEU A 198 -7.28 5.78 -12.73
CA LEU A 198 -7.88 7.12 -12.80
C LEU A 198 -7.31 7.97 -13.94
N ASP A 199 -6.02 7.91 -14.15
CA ASP A 199 -5.32 8.73 -15.14
C ASP A 199 -5.15 8.03 -16.49
N SER A 200 -5.69 6.81 -16.64
CA SER A 200 -5.56 5.99 -17.86
C SER A 200 -4.10 5.84 -18.30
N MET A 201 -3.21 5.61 -17.34
CA MET A 201 -1.77 5.49 -17.60
C MET A 201 -1.45 4.17 -18.29
N SER A 202 -0.45 4.19 -19.17
CA SER A 202 0.09 2.98 -19.79
C SER A 202 0.88 2.14 -18.77
N ASP A 203 1.12 0.87 -19.12
CA ASP A 203 1.96 -0.03 -18.33
C ASP A 203 3.38 0.52 -18.16
N GLU A 204 3.91 1.17 -19.20
CA GLU A 204 5.23 1.82 -19.16
C GLU A 204 5.23 3.05 -18.27
N ALA A 205 4.23 3.90 -18.38
CA ALA A 205 4.12 5.13 -17.60
C ALA A 205 4.04 4.85 -16.10
N ILE A 206 3.27 3.83 -15.69
CA ILE A 206 3.11 3.50 -14.27
C ILE A 206 4.41 2.99 -13.63
N MET A 207 5.27 2.33 -14.40
CA MET A 207 6.57 1.87 -13.90
C MET A 207 7.47 3.02 -13.46
N GLY A 208 7.33 4.18 -14.09
CA GLY A 208 8.09 5.39 -13.76
C GLY A 208 7.48 6.27 -12.67
N LEU A 209 6.23 6.01 -12.26
CA LEU A 209 5.58 6.81 -11.23
C LEU A 209 6.13 6.46 -9.85
N ASN A 210 6.63 7.47 -9.14
CA ASN A 210 7.11 7.32 -7.77
C ASN A 210 6.24 8.17 -6.84
N LEU A 211 5.61 7.52 -5.86
CA LEU A 211 4.81 8.19 -4.84
C LEU A 211 5.65 8.33 -3.57
N PRO A 212 5.94 9.55 -3.12
CA PRO A 212 6.70 9.74 -1.89
C PRO A 212 5.89 9.34 -0.65
N THR A 213 6.58 8.86 0.38
CA THR A 213 5.96 8.52 1.67
C THR A 213 5.45 9.77 2.39
N GLY A 214 4.28 9.67 3.03
CA GLY A 214 3.77 10.71 3.91
C GLY A 214 3.39 12.04 3.24
N ILE A 215 3.23 12.07 1.92
CA ILE A 215 2.81 13.28 1.19
C ILE A 215 1.42 13.06 0.61
N PRO A 216 0.40 13.80 1.12
CA PRO A 216 -0.96 13.68 0.58
C PRO A 216 -1.05 14.20 -0.85
N PHE A 217 -1.90 13.57 -1.66
CA PHE A 217 -2.25 14.06 -2.98
C PHE A 217 -3.76 13.88 -3.24
N VAL A 218 -4.28 14.71 -4.12
CA VAL A 218 -5.72 14.81 -4.41
C VAL A 218 -6.02 14.38 -5.84
#